data_d9402c74c2cc8bd401896c3858142d1e
#
_entry.id   d9402c74c2cc8bd401896c3858142d1e
#
_cell.length_a   1.000
_cell.length_b   1.000
_cell.length_c   1.000
_cell.angle_alpha   90.00
_cell.angle_beta   90.00
_cell.angle_gamma   90.00
#
_symmetry.space_group_name_H-M   'P 1'
#
loop_
_entity.id
_entity.type
_entity.pdbx_description
1 polymer ?
#
loop_
_entity_poly.entity_id
_entity_poly.type
_entity_poly.pdbx_seq_one_letter_code
_entity_poly.pdbx_strand_id
1 'polypeptide(L)'
;MKIGIITMHKVLNYGSALQAYALQQKLLLMGYENELIDYEYPPAKKKKITISAIIQTIIIFLRNAVAGFPTARKKKRFEEFYQSNFILSAASYNEQNIKDNPPMYDAYITGSD
;
A
#
# COMPACT_ATOMS: atom_id res chain seq x y z
N MET A 1 14.47 -12.44 16.63
CA MET A 1 13.02 -12.33 16.57
C MET A 1 12.64 -11.59 15.30
N LYS A 2 11.79 -12.18 14.49
CA LYS A 2 11.31 -11.60 13.23
C LYS A 2 9.87 -11.12 13.37
N ILE A 3 9.61 -9.88 13.01
CA ILE A 3 8.32 -9.21 13.18
C ILE A 3 7.63 -9.03 11.82
N GLY A 4 6.39 -9.46 11.72
CA GLY A 4 5.52 -9.16 10.58
C GLY A 4 4.72 -7.89 10.82
N ILE A 5 4.77 -6.95 9.88
CA ILE A 5 4.02 -5.70 9.94
C ILE A 5 2.90 -5.75 8.90
N ILE A 6 1.68 -5.51 9.33
CA ILE A 6 0.54 -5.35 8.43
C ILE A 6 0.03 -3.91 8.51
N THR A 7 0.04 -3.22 7.38
CA THR A 7 -0.43 -1.83 7.27
C THR A 7 -0.84 -1.52 5.83
N MET A 8 -1.57 -0.44 5.62
CA MET A 8 -2.02 -0.01 4.30
C MET A 8 -0.88 0.66 3.51
N HIS A 9 0.06 -0.15 3.05
CA HIS A 9 1.27 0.33 2.37
C HIS A 9 1.11 0.50 0.85
N LYS A 10 0.12 -0.13 0.24
CA LYS A 10 -0.14 -0.06 -1.23
C LYS A 10 -1.09 1.07 -1.66
N VAL A 11 -1.54 1.91 -0.75
CA VAL A 11 -2.35 3.08 -1.09
C VAL A 11 -1.49 4.26 -1.50
N LEU A 12 -1.94 5.04 -2.48
CA LEU A 12 -1.26 6.25 -2.95
C LEU A 12 -1.40 7.40 -1.94
N ASN A 13 -0.96 7.15 -0.72
CA ASN A 13 -0.98 8.08 0.39
C ASN A 13 0.41 8.18 1.01
N TYR A 14 1.03 9.35 0.90
CA TYR A 14 2.36 9.58 1.44
C TYR A 14 2.43 9.42 2.96
N GLY A 15 1.37 9.80 3.68
CA GLY A 15 1.29 9.62 5.13
C GLY A 15 1.39 8.16 5.53
N SER A 16 0.58 7.30 4.91
CA SER A 16 0.60 5.86 5.17
C SER A 16 1.94 5.23 4.78
N ALA A 17 2.52 5.63 3.67
CA ALA A 17 3.83 5.15 3.23
C ALA A 17 4.95 5.55 4.20
N LEU A 18 4.99 6.80 4.62
CA LEU A 18 5.98 7.31 5.57
C LEU A 18 5.83 6.66 6.95
N GLN A 19 4.61 6.44 7.40
CA GLN A 19 4.33 5.74 8.66
C GLN A 19 4.86 4.30 8.62
N ALA A 20 4.58 3.56 7.57
CA ALA A 20 5.08 2.19 7.39
C ALA A 20 6.60 2.15 7.34
N TYR A 21 7.22 3.07 6.61
CA TYR A 21 8.67 3.20 6.54
C TYR A 21 9.29 3.52 7.90
N ALA A 22 8.76 4.51 8.61
CA ALA A 22 9.25 4.89 9.92
C ALA A 22 9.17 3.75 10.94
N LEU A 23 8.07 2.99 10.92
CA LEU A 23 7.90 1.81 11.76
C LEU A 23 8.96 0.75 11.47
N GLN A 24 9.18 0.41 10.20
CA GLN A 24 10.24 -0.54 9.81
C GLN A 24 11.62 -0.08 10.28
N GLN A 25 11.96 1.17 10.03
CA GLN A 25 13.27 1.73 10.43
C GLN A 25 13.44 1.74 11.96
N LYS A 26 12.38 2.07 12.69
CA LYS A 26 12.43 2.05 14.16
C LYS A 26 12.69 0.65 14.70
N LEU A 27 12.02 -0.36 14.15
CA LEU A 27 12.24 -1.75 14.57
C LEU A 27 13.64 -2.24 14.23
N LEU A 28 14.18 -1.88 13.06
CA LEU A 28 15.57 -2.20 12.69
C LEU A 28 16.57 -1.56 13.65
N LEU A 29 16.37 -0.28 14.02
CA LEU A 29 17.21 0.42 15.00
C LEU A 29 17.15 -0.23 16.39
N MET A 30 16.05 -0.87 16.74
CA MET A 30 15.89 -1.62 17.98
C MET A 30 16.49 -3.04 17.90
N GLY A 31 17.05 -3.43 16.75
CA GLY A 31 17.65 -4.74 16.54
C GLY A 31 16.68 -5.85 16.14
N TYR A 32 15.46 -5.52 15.74
CA TYR A 32 14.48 -6.50 15.29
C TYR A 32 14.43 -6.60 13.77
N GLU A 33 14.59 -7.80 13.25
CA GLU A 33 14.26 -8.10 11.85
C GLU A 33 12.76 -7.95 11.62
N ASN A 34 12.38 -7.29 10.54
CA ASN A 34 10.98 -7.09 10.23
C ASN A 34 10.71 -7.07 8.72
N GLU A 35 9.50 -7.44 8.36
CA GLU A 35 8.99 -7.39 7.00
C GLU A 35 7.58 -6.80 6.99
N LEU A 36 7.26 -6.00 5.97
CA LEU A 36 5.89 -5.67 5.65
C LEU A 36 5.22 -6.88 4.97
N ILE A 37 4.12 -7.33 5.54
CA ILE A 37 3.32 -8.39 4.93
C ILE A 37 2.66 -7.81 3.68
N ASP A 38 3.03 -8.34 2.53
CA ASP A 38 2.51 -7.89 1.24
C ASP A 38 1.09 -8.39 1.04
N TYR A 39 0.14 -7.68 1.66
CA TYR A 39 -1.28 -8.01 1.63
C TYR A 39 -2.02 -7.18 0.60
N GLU A 40 -2.73 -7.86 -0.27
CA GLU A 40 -3.60 -7.26 -1.29
C GLU A 40 -5.01 -7.12 -0.74
N TYR A 41 -5.41 -5.89 -0.45
CA TYR A 41 -6.75 -5.59 0.04
C TYR A 41 -7.78 -5.82 -1.06
N PRO A 42 -8.95 -6.38 -0.74
CA PRO A 42 -10.01 -6.54 -1.72
C PRO A 42 -10.41 -5.17 -2.29
N PRO A 43 -10.72 -5.10 -3.60
CA PRO A 43 -11.13 -3.84 -4.22
C PRO A 43 -12.39 -3.31 -3.52
N ALA A 44 -12.44 -2.00 -3.31
CA ALA A 44 -13.63 -1.35 -2.77
C ALA A 44 -14.86 -1.72 -3.61
N LYS A 45 -15.97 -2.00 -2.96
CA LYS A 45 -17.23 -2.32 -3.65
C LYS A 45 -17.53 -1.26 -4.70
N LYS A 46 -17.71 -1.69 -5.94
CA LYS A 46 -18.04 -0.77 -7.05
C LYS A 46 -19.35 -0.07 -6.70
N LYS A 47 -19.29 1.25 -6.53
CA LYS A 47 -20.50 2.07 -6.45
C LYS A 47 -21.23 2.03 -7.79
N LYS A 48 -22.57 2.08 -7.78
CA LYS A 48 -23.35 2.19 -9.01
C LYS A 48 -22.83 3.40 -9.81
N ILE A 49 -22.49 3.17 -11.08
CA ILE A 49 -22.03 4.22 -11.99
C ILE A 49 -23.24 5.08 -12.34
N THR A 50 -23.23 6.35 -11.94
CA THR A 50 -24.24 7.34 -12.33
C THR A 50 -23.75 8.13 -13.54
N ILE A 51 -24.66 8.74 -14.31
CA ILE A 51 -24.31 9.62 -15.44
C ILE A 51 -23.43 10.78 -14.98
N SER A 52 -23.70 11.36 -13.80
CA SER A 52 -22.89 12.43 -13.21
C SER A 52 -21.47 11.97 -12.89
N ALA A 53 -21.29 10.74 -12.42
CA ALA A 53 -19.96 10.16 -12.18
C ALA A 53 -19.17 9.99 -13.48
N ILE A 54 -19.82 9.58 -14.58
CA ILE A 54 -19.19 9.47 -15.92
C ILE A 54 -18.74 10.85 -16.39
N ILE A 55 -19.57 11.87 -16.28
CA ILE A 55 -19.23 13.24 -16.68
C ILE A 55 -18.05 13.77 -15.86
N GLN A 56 -18.03 13.57 -14.54
CA GLN A 56 -16.93 13.96 -13.68
C GLN A 56 -15.63 13.25 -14.07
N THR A 57 -15.69 11.97 -14.39
CA THR A 57 -14.52 11.20 -14.85
C THR A 57 -13.95 11.75 -16.14
N ILE A 58 -14.80 12.13 -17.09
CA ILE A 58 -14.39 12.76 -18.36
C ILE A 58 -13.73 14.12 -18.10
N ILE A 59 -14.30 14.95 -17.23
CA ILE A 59 -13.75 16.26 -16.87
C ILE A 59 -12.37 16.10 -16.22
N ILE A 60 -12.22 15.16 -15.29
CA ILE A 60 -10.95 14.86 -14.61
C ILE A 60 -9.91 14.39 -15.63
N PHE A 61 -10.29 13.50 -16.55
CA PHE A 61 -9.40 13.01 -17.60
C PHE A 61 -8.90 14.13 -18.50
N LEU A 62 -9.79 15.01 -18.99
CA LEU A 62 -9.41 16.17 -19.80
C LEU A 62 -8.51 17.14 -19.07
N ARG A 63 -8.80 17.41 -17.81
CA ARG A 63 -7.96 18.26 -16.95
C ARG A 63 -6.57 17.67 -16.77
N ASN A 64 -6.48 16.37 -16.52
CA ASN A 64 -5.20 15.68 -16.34
C ASN A 64 -4.39 15.62 -17.64
N ALA A 65 -5.04 15.49 -18.79
CA ALA A 65 -4.38 15.53 -20.09
C ALA A 65 -3.70 16.89 -20.32
N VAL A 66 -4.37 17.99 -19.99
CA VAL A 66 -3.80 19.35 -20.08
C VAL A 66 -2.67 19.55 -19.07
N ALA A 67 -2.81 19.03 -17.85
CA ALA A 67 -1.81 19.16 -16.77
C ALA A 67 -0.65 18.16 -16.85
N GLY A 68 -0.59 17.28 -17.87
CA GLY A 68 0.46 16.28 -18.05
C GLY A 68 0.35 15.07 -17.10
N PHE A 69 -0.87 14.69 -16.71
CA PHE A 69 -1.16 13.51 -15.88
C PHE A 69 -0.39 13.49 -14.53
N PRO A 70 -0.62 14.45 -13.63
CA PRO A 70 0.11 14.53 -12.37
C PRO A 70 -0.07 13.28 -11.49
N THR A 71 -1.21 12.58 -11.61
CA THR A 71 -1.48 11.33 -10.89
C THR A 71 -0.57 10.19 -11.35
N ALA A 72 -0.26 10.10 -12.64
CA ALA A 72 0.66 9.09 -13.18
C ALA A 72 2.09 9.32 -12.67
N ARG A 73 2.54 10.56 -12.61
CA ARG A 73 3.85 10.94 -12.03
C ARG A 73 3.92 10.62 -10.54
N LYS A 74 2.85 10.94 -9.81
CA LYS A 74 2.72 10.62 -8.38
C LYS A 74 2.81 9.12 -8.15
N LYS A 75 2.08 8.33 -8.93
CA LYS A 75 2.09 6.87 -8.85
C LYS A 75 3.48 6.31 -9.10
N LYS A 76 4.17 6.77 -10.15
CA LYS A 76 5.53 6.32 -10.47
C LYS A 76 6.51 6.60 -9.34
N ARG A 77 6.52 7.82 -8.79
CA ARG A 77 7.38 8.19 -7.66
C ARG A 77 7.07 7.37 -6.41
N PHE A 78 5.80 7.08 -6.17
CA PHE A 78 5.37 6.25 -5.05
C PHE A 78 5.87 4.80 -5.19
N GLU A 79 5.74 4.21 -6.39
CA GLU A 79 6.25 2.86 -6.67
C GLU A 79 7.77 2.78 -6.55
N GLU A 80 8.50 3.78 -7.04
CA GLU A 80 9.95 3.88 -6.89
C GLU A 80 10.37 3.93 -5.41
N PHE A 81 9.72 4.77 -4.61
CA PHE A 81 9.95 4.84 -3.17
C PHE A 81 9.64 3.52 -2.47
N TYR A 82 8.53 2.92 -2.82
CA TYR A 82 8.06 1.66 -2.29
C TYR A 82 9.04 0.51 -2.54
N GLN A 83 9.50 0.35 -3.78
CA GLN A 83 10.45 -0.70 -4.14
C GLN A 83 11.83 -0.50 -3.53
N SER A 84 12.26 0.76 -3.36
CA SER A 84 13.61 1.08 -2.88
C SER A 84 13.74 1.05 -1.36
N ASN A 85 12.66 1.28 -0.61
CA ASN A 85 12.72 1.54 0.82
C ASN A 85 12.00 0.52 1.71
N PHE A 86 11.07 -0.27 1.18
CA PHE A 86 10.36 -1.26 1.96
C PHE A 86 10.97 -2.65 1.88
N ILE A 87 11.02 -3.32 3.03
CA ILE A 87 11.32 -4.75 3.13
C ILE A 87 9.98 -5.48 3.17
N LEU A 88 9.66 -6.17 2.07
CA LEU A 88 8.41 -6.88 1.90
C LEU A 88 8.57 -8.38 2.17
N SER A 89 7.46 -9.03 2.55
CA SER A 89 7.41 -10.49 2.61
C SER A 89 7.69 -11.10 1.22
N ALA A 90 8.30 -12.28 1.20
CA ALA A 90 8.61 -12.99 -0.04
C ALA A 90 7.36 -13.41 -0.82
N ALA A 91 6.26 -13.70 -0.12
CA ALA A 91 4.97 -14.07 -0.70
C ALA A 91 3.97 -12.92 -0.61
N SER A 92 3.09 -12.83 -1.61
CA SER A 92 1.92 -11.95 -1.59
C SER A 92 0.72 -12.67 -0.99
N TYR A 93 -0.04 -11.97 -0.17
CA TYR A 93 -1.22 -12.49 0.52
C TYR A 93 -2.48 -11.76 0.09
N ASN A 94 -3.60 -12.49 0.07
CA ASN A 94 -4.93 -11.94 -0.15
C ASN A 94 -5.92 -12.58 0.83
N GLU A 95 -7.19 -12.19 0.78
CA GLU A 95 -8.22 -12.71 1.69
C GLU A 95 -8.37 -14.23 1.66
N GLN A 96 -8.08 -14.86 0.52
CA GLN A 96 -8.24 -16.30 0.35
C GLN A 96 -7.02 -17.06 0.85
N ASN A 97 -5.83 -16.74 0.33
CA ASN A 97 -4.62 -17.51 0.63
C ASN A 97 -4.06 -17.28 2.04
N ILE A 98 -4.34 -16.14 2.67
CA ILE A 98 -3.85 -15.86 4.03
C ILE A 98 -4.49 -16.79 5.07
N LYS A 99 -5.69 -17.30 4.81
CA LYS A 99 -6.36 -18.26 5.68
C LYS A 99 -5.78 -19.67 5.57
N ASP A 100 -5.41 -20.04 4.34
CA ASP A 100 -4.88 -21.38 4.05
C ASP A 100 -3.40 -21.52 4.40
N ASN A 101 -2.64 -20.45 4.20
CA ASN A 101 -1.19 -20.43 4.45
C ASN A 101 -0.77 -19.08 5.05
N PRO A 102 -1.08 -18.84 6.34
CA PRO A 102 -0.76 -17.57 6.99
C PRO A 102 0.75 -17.34 7.10
N PRO A 103 1.21 -16.09 6.99
CA PRO A 103 2.61 -15.77 7.20
C PRO A 103 3.00 -16.01 8.67
N MET A 104 4.13 -16.66 8.89
CA MET A 104 4.62 -17.01 10.23
C MET A 104 5.73 -16.08 10.67
N TYR A 105 5.47 -15.33 11.74
CA TYR A 105 6.43 -14.45 12.41
C TYR A 105 6.37 -14.66 13.92
N ASP A 106 7.41 -14.24 14.63
CA ASP A 106 7.45 -14.33 16.10
C ASP A 106 6.48 -13.33 16.76
N ALA A 107 6.25 -12.19 16.12
CA ALA A 107 5.30 -11.18 16.55
C ALA A 107 4.68 -10.48 15.33
N TYR A 108 3.52 -9.88 15.54
CA TYR A 108 2.81 -9.13 14.51
C TYR A 108 2.48 -7.72 15.01
N ILE A 109 2.66 -6.73 14.17
CA ILE A 109 2.30 -5.35 14.43
C ILE A 109 1.34 -4.88 13.36
N THR A 110 0.22 -4.30 13.76
CA THR A 110 -0.69 -3.61 12.85
C THR A 110 -0.42 -2.12 12.89
N GLY A 111 -0.20 -1.52 11.72
CA GLY A 111 -0.16 -0.08 11.60
C GLY A 111 -1.56 0.51 11.71
N SER A 112 -1.68 1.70 12.31
CA SER A 112 -2.92 2.49 12.26
C SER A 112 -2.86 3.49 11.12
N ASP A 113 -3.95 3.65 10.45
CA ASP A 113 -4.11 4.68 9.43
C ASP A 113 -4.87 5.88 9.97
#